data_49b1d0976e34924cbd889f01e98a26d3
#
_entry.id   49b1d0976e34924cbd889f01e98a26d3
#
_cell.length_a   1.000
_cell.length_b   1.000
_cell.length_c   1.000
_cell.angle_alpha   90.00
_cell.angle_beta   90.00
_cell.angle_gamma   90.00
#
_symmetry.space_group_name_H-M   'P 1'
#
loop_
_entity.id
_entity.type
_entity.pdbx_description
1 polymer ?
#
loop_
_entity_poly.entity_id
_entity_poly.type
_entity_poly.pdbx_seq_one_letter_code
_entity_poly.pdbx_strand_id
1 'polypeptide(L)'
;MTSNTNAVDSSLASIEFRKDLYFFNLVSCFSISLCGSPVIFDKRIEMFLPPDSSLSFQGRFVPNKLMSPHSLRASAEGGGINSSDHIMSCCIMLANTAYESVKQFNDGSEIFEFFRHIRNASSHLNTFQFINKEPVNPARWRNAVIEQHRKGESNPLYGQKCFGNYLGVSDILELLLDIEQIIVRQLASEKQNFR
;
A
#
# COMPACT_ATOMS: atom_id res chain seq x y z
N MET A 1 18.74 23.27 -35.31
CA MET A 1 18.18 22.09 -34.60
C MET A 1 18.04 22.48 -33.14
N THR A 2 16.87 22.95 -32.76
CA THR A 2 16.56 23.41 -31.39
C THR A 2 15.93 22.24 -30.65
N SER A 3 16.68 21.70 -29.68
CA SER A 3 16.20 20.65 -28.77
C SER A 3 15.21 21.27 -27.76
N ASN A 4 13.92 21.00 -27.96
CA ASN A 4 12.87 21.24 -26.98
C ASN A 4 13.01 20.17 -25.87
N THR A 5 13.74 20.50 -24.81
CA THR A 5 13.62 19.77 -23.55
C THR A 5 12.35 20.25 -22.85
N ASN A 6 11.27 19.48 -23.00
CA ASN A 6 10.11 19.62 -22.13
C ASN A 6 10.55 19.35 -20.69
N ALA A 7 10.72 20.41 -19.93
CA ALA A 7 10.84 20.32 -18.49
C ALA A 7 9.51 19.75 -17.96
N VAL A 8 9.54 18.50 -17.50
CA VAL A 8 8.44 17.93 -16.71
C VAL A 8 8.40 18.75 -15.43
N ASP A 9 7.38 19.57 -15.29
CA ASP A 9 7.09 20.31 -14.07
C ASP A 9 6.71 19.29 -12.99
N SER A 10 7.71 18.86 -12.23
CA SER A 10 7.53 17.96 -11.09
C SER A 10 7.15 18.76 -9.86
N SER A 11 6.00 19.41 -9.89
CA SER A 11 5.36 19.81 -8.65
C SER A 11 4.90 18.53 -7.95
N LEU A 12 5.75 18.00 -7.08
CA LEU A 12 5.41 16.90 -6.18
C LEU A 12 4.28 17.41 -5.28
N ALA A 13 3.04 17.10 -5.65
CA ALA A 13 1.91 17.35 -4.80
C ALA A 13 2.08 16.50 -3.54
N SER A 14 2.20 17.16 -2.38
CA SER A 14 2.21 16.45 -1.10
C SER A 14 0.84 15.87 -0.84
N ILE A 15 0.77 14.58 -0.54
CA ILE A 15 -0.46 13.92 -0.10
C ILE A 15 -0.57 14.13 1.41
N GLU A 16 -1.62 14.83 1.85
CA GLU A 16 -1.86 15.09 3.27
C GLU A 16 -3.06 14.28 3.76
N PHE A 17 -2.84 13.44 4.78
CA PHE A 17 -3.88 12.71 5.50
C PHE A 17 -4.27 13.44 6.78
N ARG A 18 -5.52 13.38 7.14
CA ARG A 18 -6.01 13.93 8.40
C ARG A 18 -5.44 13.16 9.59
N LYS A 19 -4.80 13.88 10.52
CA LYS A 19 -4.14 13.31 11.70
C LYS A 19 -5.09 12.62 12.68
N ASP A 20 -6.35 12.97 12.65
CA ASP A 20 -7.43 12.44 13.50
C ASP A 20 -8.17 11.25 12.88
N LEU A 21 -7.78 10.81 11.68
CA LEU A 21 -8.42 9.71 10.97
C LEU A 21 -7.54 8.47 10.85
N TYR A 22 -8.15 7.41 10.29
CA TYR A 22 -7.64 6.04 10.30
C TYR A 22 -6.30 5.84 9.59
N PHE A 23 -6.03 6.58 8.53
CA PHE A 23 -4.90 6.29 7.66
C PHE A 23 -3.61 7.03 7.98
N PHE A 24 -3.69 8.12 8.75
CA PHE A 24 -2.49 8.95 9.03
C PHE A 24 -1.32 8.12 9.60
N ASN A 25 -1.59 7.34 10.65
CA ASN A 25 -0.54 6.53 11.28
C ASN A 25 -0.04 5.40 10.36
N LEU A 26 -0.94 4.76 9.60
CA LEU A 26 -0.59 3.68 8.68
C LEU A 26 0.29 4.21 7.54
N VAL A 27 -0.10 5.34 6.94
CA VAL A 27 0.68 5.97 5.86
C VAL A 27 2.00 6.52 6.39
N SER A 28 2.03 7.05 7.61
CA SER A 28 3.29 7.47 8.24
C SER A 28 4.25 6.30 8.43
N CYS A 29 3.78 5.17 8.96
CA CYS A 29 4.59 3.95 9.08
C CYS A 29 5.08 3.44 7.73
N PHE A 30 4.20 3.42 6.73
CA PHE A 30 4.53 3.05 5.36
C PHE A 30 5.62 3.96 4.77
N SER A 31 5.47 5.28 4.92
CA SER A 31 6.44 6.26 4.43
C SER A 31 7.79 6.13 5.11
N ILE A 32 7.82 5.91 6.43
CA ILE A 32 9.04 5.67 7.20
C ILE A 32 9.72 4.38 6.68
N SER A 33 8.97 3.32 6.44
CA SER A 33 9.51 2.06 5.91
C SER A 33 10.14 2.26 4.52
N LEU A 34 9.49 3.01 3.65
CA LEU A 34 10.03 3.34 2.32
C LEU A 34 11.26 4.25 2.41
N CYS A 35 11.23 5.29 3.24
CA CYS A 35 12.37 6.18 3.46
C CYS A 35 13.57 5.44 4.09
N GLY A 36 13.30 4.42 4.91
CA GLY A 36 14.33 3.55 5.48
C GLY A 36 14.99 2.60 4.47
N SER A 37 14.35 2.35 3.33
CA SER A 37 14.91 1.46 2.29
C SER A 37 16.32 1.85 1.83
N PRO A 38 16.66 3.13 1.59
CA PRO A 38 18.01 3.52 1.23
C PRO A 38 19.07 3.09 2.23
N VAL A 39 18.74 3.04 3.53
CA VAL A 39 19.67 2.57 4.59
C VAL A 39 20.10 1.13 4.35
N ILE A 40 19.24 0.31 3.76
CA ILE A 40 19.54 -1.10 3.47
C ILE A 40 20.18 -1.27 2.10
N PHE A 41 19.76 -0.47 1.11
CA PHE A 41 20.12 -0.67 -0.29
C PHE A 41 21.21 0.28 -0.80
N ASP A 42 21.53 1.36 -0.11
CA ASP A 42 22.54 2.35 -0.52
C ASP A 42 23.83 2.24 0.29
N LYS A 43 24.92 1.86 -0.38
CA LYS A 43 26.25 1.73 0.24
C LYS A 43 26.76 2.99 0.92
N ARG A 44 26.35 4.16 0.46
CA ARG A 44 26.82 5.44 1.02
C ARG A 44 26.38 5.66 2.46
N ILE A 45 25.32 4.98 2.89
CA ILE A 45 24.76 5.14 4.23
C ILE A 45 25.58 4.40 5.30
N GLU A 46 26.40 3.42 4.93
CA GLU A 46 27.32 2.76 5.88
C GLU A 46 28.18 3.74 6.66
N MET A 47 28.56 4.85 6.04
CA MET A 47 29.36 5.89 6.68
C MET A 47 28.67 6.54 7.89
N PHE A 48 27.35 6.44 7.99
CA PHE A 48 26.53 7.05 9.04
C PHE A 48 26.01 6.05 10.07
N LEU A 49 26.16 4.75 9.83
CA LEU A 49 25.72 3.71 10.77
C LEU A 49 26.93 3.14 11.50
N PRO A 50 27.03 3.31 12.83
CA PRO A 50 28.06 2.62 13.61
C PRO A 50 28.02 1.11 13.37
N PRO A 51 29.21 0.43 13.32
CA PRO A 51 29.26 -1.01 13.00
C PRO A 51 28.49 -1.91 13.96
N ASP A 52 28.31 -1.47 15.20
CA ASP A 52 27.63 -2.16 16.28
C ASP A 52 26.16 -1.74 16.43
N SER A 53 25.64 -0.91 15.51
CA SER A 53 24.24 -0.51 15.52
C SER A 53 23.33 -1.72 15.47
N SER A 54 22.40 -1.82 16.41
CA SER A 54 21.39 -2.86 16.44
C SER A 54 20.08 -2.36 17.02
N LEU A 55 18.98 -2.91 16.50
CA LEU A 55 17.65 -2.73 17.04
C LEU A 55 17.29 -3.96 17.88
N SER A 56 16.82 -3.74 19.09
CA SER A 56 16.34 -4.80 19.97
C SER A 56 14.82 -4.94 19.84
N PHE A 57 14.37 -6.14 19.54
CA PHE A 57 12.96 -6.51 19.52
C PHE A 57 12.62 -7.35 20.74
N GLN A 58 11.78 -6.80 21.60
CA GLN A 58 11.38 -7.46 22.82
C GLN A 58 10.43 -8.62 22.53
N GLY A 59 10.78 -9.84 23.00
CA GLY A 59 9.90 -10.98 22.98
C GLY A 59 9.11 -11.10 24.29
N ARG A 60 7.82 -11.48 24.19
CA ARG A 60 7.01 -11.77 25.38
C ARG A 60 7.15 -13.25 25.82
N PHE A 61 7.25 -14.15 24.86
CA PHE A 61 7.31 -15.60 25.09
C PHE A 61 8.58 -16.25 24.56
N VAL A 62 9.46 -15.43 23.96
CA VAL A 62 10.75 -15.85 23.41
C VAL A 62 11.81 -14.83 23.80
N PRO A 63 13.11 -15.17 23.79
CA PRO A 63 14.19 -14.22 24.02
C PRO A 63 14.12 -13.03 23.06
N ASN A 64 14.57 -11.86 23.54
CA ASN A 64 14.72 -10.69 22.69
C ASN A 64 15.60 -11.00 21.49
N LYS A 65 15.24 -10.42 20.34
CA LYS A 65 16.01 -10.53 19.09
C LYS A 65 16.72 -9.22 18.82
N LEU A 66 17.95 -9.31 18.35
CA LEU A 66 18.70 -8.19 17.83
C LEU A 66 18.71 -8.24 16.31
N MET A 67 18.50 -7.11 15.68
CA MET A 67 18.60 -6.96 14.23
C MET A 67 19.59 -5.84 13.94
N SER A 68 20.64 -6.17 13.22
CA SER A 68 21.64 -5.21 12.76
C SER A 68 21.27 -4.71 11.36
N PRO A 69 21.29 -3.39 11.10
CA PRO A 69 21.19 -2.84 9.74
C PRO A 69 22.25 -3.40 8.79
N HIS A 70 23.46 -3.66 9.31
CA HIS A 70 24.55 -4.27 8.52
C HIS A 70 24.22 -5.70 8.08
N SER A 71 23.57 -6.50 8.95
CA SER A 71 23.14 -7.86 8.59
C SER A 71 22.03 -7.84 7.53
N LEU A 72 21.07 -6.91 7.64
CA LEU A 72 20.02 -6.72 6.63
C LEU A 72 20.64 -6.32 5.29
N ARG A 73 21.62 -5.44 5.32
CA ARG A 73 22.30 -5.02 4.13
C ARG A 73 23.11 -6.15 3.48
N ALA A 74 23.87 -6.91 4.25
CA ALA A 74 24.57 -8.08 3.74
C ALA A 74 23.62 -9.07 3.06
N SER A 75 22.42 -9.25 3.63
CA SER A 75 21.35 -10.06 3.00
C SER A 75 20.85 -9.44 1.70
N ALA A 76 20.72 -8.12 1.62
CA ALA A 76 20.32 -7.44 0.39
C ALA A 76 21.40 -7.55 -0.70
N GLU A 77 22.67 -7.37 -0.34
CA GLU A 77 23.82 -7.53 -1.26
C GLU A 77 23.96 -8.97 -1.76
N GLY A 78 23.65 -9.95 -0.92
CA GLY A 78 23.59 -11.37 -1.29
C GLY A 78 22.37 -11.78 -2.12
N GLY A 79 21.49 -10.83 -2.47
CA GLY A 79 20.29 -11.08 -3.26
C GLY A 79 19.12 -11.68 -2.46
N GLY A 80 19.24 -11.79 -1.13
CA GLY A 80 18.16 -12.30 -0.27
C GLY A 80 17.01 -11.31 -0.06
N ILE A 81 17.27 -10.01 -0.27
CA ILE A 81 16.28 -8.92 -0.20
C ILE A 81 16.51 -8.00 -1.38
N ASN A 82 15.46 -7.63 -2.11
CA ASN A 82 15.55 -6.59 -3.13
C ASN A 82 14.56 -5.45 -2.85
N SER A 83 14.88 -4.25 -3.36
CA SER A 83 14.08 -3.05 -3.08
C SER A 83 12.67 -3.12 -3.65
N SER A 84 12.48 -3.76 -4.80
CA SER A 84 11.16 -3.92 -5.41
C SER A 84 10.26 -4.80 -4.55
N ASP A 85 10.76 -5.94 -4.08
CA ASP A 85 10.00 -6.84 -3.21
C ASP A 85 9.67 -6.20 -1.86
N HIS A 86 10.61 -5.40 -1.33
CA HIS A 86 10.36 -4.62 -0.11
C HIS A 86 9.22 -3.62 -0.31
N ILE A 87 9.27 -2.82 -1.37
CA ILE A 87 8.23 -1.84 -1.69
C ILE A 87 6.87 -2.52 -1.88
N MET A 88 6.83 -3.62 -2.63
CA MET A 88 5.58 -4.36 -2.85
C MET A 88 5.04 -4.95 -1.53
N SER A 89 5.91 -5.46 -0.67
CA SER A 89 5.52 -5.96 0.65
C SER A 89 4.92 -4.85 1.53
N CYS A 90 5.48 -3.65 1.50
CA CYS A 90 4.92 -2.49 2.18
C CYS A 90 3.53 -2.13 1.65
N CYS A 91 3.33 -2.13 0.32
CA CYS A 91 2.02 -1.88 -0.29
C CYS A 91 0.98 -2.94 0.11
N ILE A 92 1.37 -4.22 0.13
CA ILE A 92 0.52 -5.33 0.57
C ILE A 92 0.05 -5.15 2.02
N MET A 93 0.99 -4.85 2.92
CA MET A 93 0.68 -4.62 4.34
C MET A 93 -0.21 -3.40 4.52
N LEU A 94 0.08 -2.30 3.83
CA LEU A 94 -0.73 -1.09 3.88
C LEU A 94 -2.16 -1.35 3.42
N ALA A 95 -2.35 -1.98 2.26
CA ALA A 95 -3.68 -2.26 1.72
C ALA A 95 -4.52 -3.15 2.66
N ASN A 96 -3.92 -4.22 3.19
CA ASN A 96 -4.59 -5.13 4.13
C ASN A 96 -5.00 -4.40 5.41
N THR A 97 -4.06 -3.70 6.05
CA THR A 97 -4.31 -3.05 7.34
C THR A 97 -5.30 -1.89 7.19
N ALA A 98 -5.16 -1.10 6.13
CA ALA A 98 -6.03 0.02 5.86
C ALA A 98 -7.47 -0.43 5.61
N TYR A 99 -7.70 -1.46 4.77
CA TYR A 99 -9.04 -1.97 4.55
C TYR A 99 -9.68 -2.50 5.84
N GLU A 100 -8.96 -3.31 6.61
CA GLU A 100 -9.48 -3.85 7.87
C GLU A 100 -9.85 -2.76 8.88
N SER A 101 -9.17 -1.61 8.86
CA SER A 101 -9.48 -0.49 9.76
C SER A 101 -10.76 0.26 9.39
N VAL A 102 -11.21 0.18 8.14
CA VAL A 102 -12.36 0.96 7.64
C VAL A 102 -13.48 0.14 7.02
N LYS A 103 -13.41 -1.18 7.01
CA LYS A 103 -14.41 -2.05 6.38
C LYS A 103 -15.84 -1.86 6.90
N GLN A 104 -16.01 -1.35 8.13
CA GLN A 104 -17.32 -1.01 8.69
C GLN A 104 -17.99 0.15 7.96
N PHE A 105 -17.26 0.98 7.22
CA PHE A 105 -17.78 2.08 6.41
C PHE A 105 -18.08 1.68 4.97
N ASN A 106 -17.89 0.41 4.64
CA ASN A 106 -18.18 -0.08 3.29
C ASN A 106 -19.69 0.03 2.98
N ASP A 107 -20.01 0.96 2.10
CA ASP A 107 -21.37 1.26 1.65
C ASP A 107 -21.76 0.52 0.36
N GLY A 108 -20.91 -0.38 -0.11
CA GLY A 108 -21.08 -1.10 -1.37
C GLY A 108 -20.82 -0.25 -2.63
N SER A 109 -20.27 0.96 -2.46
CA SER A 109 -19.88 1.81 -3.59
C SER A 109 -18.78 1.17 -4.43
N GLU A 110 -18.69 1.59 -5.70
CA GLU A 110 -17.69 1.07 -6.65
C GLU A 110 -16.26 1.17 -6.12
N ILE A 111 -15.94 2.24 -5.41
CA ILE A 111 -14.60 2.46 -4.85
C ILE A 111 -14.31 1.53 -3.67
N PHE A 112 -15.30 1.30 -2.78
CA PHE A 112 -15.12 0.35 -1.67
C PHE A 112 -15.04 -1.10 -2.18
N GLU A 113 -15.82 -1.45 -3.20
CA GLU A 113 -15.70 -2.75 -3.87
C GLU A 113 -14.33 -2.89 -4.54
N PHE A 114 -13.84 -1.84 -5.20
CA PHE A 114 -12.49 -1.82 -5.75
C PHE A 114 -11.44 -2.06 -4.66
N PHE A 115 -11.51 -1.30 -3.56
CA PHE A 115 -10.59 -1.44 -2.44
C PHE A 115 -10.63 -2.84 -1.80
N ARG A 116 -11.84 -3.44 -1.71
CA ARG A 116 -12.01 -4.82 -1.24
C ARG A 116 -11.23 -5.82 -2.10
N HIS A 117 -11.26 -5.66 -3.40
CA HIS A 117 -10.51 -6.53 -4.32
C HIS A 117 -9.00 -6.30 -4.25
N ILE A 118 -8.55 -5.06 -4.08
CA ILE A 118 -7.12 -4.76 -3.85
C ILE A 118 -6.63 -5.42 -2.55
N ARG A 119 -7.41 -5.30 -1.47
CA ARG A 119 -7.13 -6.00 -0.19
C ARG A 119 -7.11 -7.53 -0.38
N ASN A 120 -8.06 -8.09 -1.11
CA ASN A 120 -8.09 -9.54 -1.36
C ASN A 120 -6.85 -10.00 -2.13
N ALA A 121 -6.47 -9.32 -3.20
CA ALA A 121 -5.25 -9.61 -3.94
C ALA A 121 -4.00 -9.51 -3.06
N SER A 122 -3.95 -8.51 -2.17
CA SER A 122 -2.88 -8.35 -1.18
C SER A 122 -2.80 -9.55 -0.23
N SER A 123 -3.94 -10.06 0.25
CA SER A 123 -4.00 -11.25 1.12
C SER A 123 -3.61 -12.55 0.42
N HIS A 124 -3.66 -12.59 -0.91
CA HIS A 124 -3.26 -13.70 -1.75
C HIS A 124 -1.89 -13.49 -2.40
N LEU A 125 -0.92 -13.03 -1.62
CA LEU A 125 0.48 -12.81 -2.04
C LEU A 125 0.58 -11.89 -3.26
N ASN A 126 -0.13 -10.76 -3.20
CA ASN A 126 -0.17 -9.75 -4.26
C ASN A 126 -0.78 -10.26 -5.59
N THR A 127 -1.65 -11.26 -5.54
CA THR A 127 -2.19 -11.89 -6.76
C THR A 127 -3.71 -11.85 -6.76
N PHE A 128 -4.30 -11.34 -7.82
CA PHE A 128 -5.74 -11.34 -7.98
C PHE A 128 -6.28 -12.78 -8.04
N GLN A 129 -7.19 -13.06 -7.13
CA GLN A 129 -7.96 -14.29 -7.12
C GLN A 129 -9.44 -13.95 -6.98
N PHE A 130 -10.26 -14.55 -7.82
CA PHE A 130 -11.69 -14.33 -7.82
C PHE A 130 -12.40 -15.66 -7.54
N ILE A 131 -13.26 -15.64 -6.53
CA ILE A 131 -14.07 -16.80 -6.16
C ILE A 131 -15.46 -16.58 -6.76
N ASN A 132 -15.95 -17.53 -7.57
CA ASN A 132 -17.35 -17.57 -8.02
C ASN A 132 -17.93 -16.24 -8.59
N LYS A 133 -17.53 -15.83 -9.75
CA LYS A 133 -18.10 -14.67 -10.47
C LYS A 133 -17.81 -13.29 -9.83
N GLU A 134 -16.80 -13.15 -9.00
CA GLU A 134 -16.41 -11.84 -8.52
C GLU A 134 -15.72 -10.99 -9.61
N PRO A 135 -15.86 -9.66 -9.57
CA PRO A 135 -16.70 -8.91 -8.66
C PRO A 135 -18.21 -9.08 -8.96
N VAL A 136 -19.02 -9.15 -7.91
CA VAL A 136 -20.50 -9.18 -8.05
C VAL A 136 -21.05 -7.78 -8.33
N ASN A 137 -20.47 -6.77 -7.64
CA ASN A 137 -20.80 -5.37 -7.83
C ASN A 137 -19.73 -4.67 -8.68
N PRO A 138 -20.05 -3.58 -9.34
CA PRO A 138 -19.06 -2.77 -10.06
C PRO A 138 -17.93 -2.37 -9.10
N ALA A 139 -16.68 -2.61 -9.52
CA ALA A 139 -15.49 -2.28 -8.76
C ALA A 139 -14.62 -1.33 -9.59
N ARG A 140 -14.64 -0.04 -9.23
CA ARG A 140 -13.98 1.01 -9.98
C ARG A 140 -13.37 2.06 -9.06
N TRP A 141 -12.19 2.50 -9.44
CA TRP A 141 -11.54 3.68 -8.86
C TRP A 141 -10.83 4.45 -9.98
N ARG A 142 -11.23 5.72 -10.19
CA ARG A 142 -10.76 6.55 -11.31
C ARG A 142 -10.89 5.80 -12.64
N ASN A 143 -9.80 5.59 -13.35
CA ASN A 143 -9.78 4.83 -14.62
C ASN A 143 -9.48 3.34 -14.42
N ALA A 144 -9.18 2.91 -13.20
CA ALA A 144 -8.94 1.50 -12.90
C ALA A 144 -10.28 0.79 -12.68
N VAL A 145 -10.49 -0.31 -13.38
CA VAL A 145 -11.73 -1.09 -13.34
C VAL A 145 -11.40 -2.56 -13.16
N ILE A 146 -12.05 -3.19 -12.20
CA ILE A 146 -12.07 -4.63 -12.08
C ILE A 146 -13.40 -5.08 -12.66
N GLU A 147 -13.36 -5.62 -13.87
CA GLU A 147 -14.57 -5.93 -14.64
C GLU A 147 -15.32 -7.10 -14.02
N GLN A 148 -16.65 -7.03 -14.11
CA GLN A 148 -17.51 -8.16 -13.77
C GLN A 148 -17.40 -9.24 -14.84
N HIS A 149 -17.44 -10.51 -14.39
CA HIS A 149 -17.37 -11.63 -15.35
C HIS A 149 -18.75 -12.16 -15.70
N ARG A 150 -18.87 -12.64 -16.93
CA ARG A 150 -19.94 -13.55 -17.34
C ARG A 150 -19.69 -14.95 -16.78
N LYS A 151 -20.78 -15.68 -16.52
CA LYS A 151 -20.71 -17.07 -16.06
C LYS A 151 -19.90 -17.94 -17.05
N GLY A 152 -18.78 -18.50 -16.58
CA GLY A 152 -17.93 -19.39 -17.38
C GLY A 152 -16.69 -18.74 -18.00
N GLU A 153 -16.53 -17.40 -17.87
CA GLU A 153 -15.32 -16.70 -18.29
C GLU A 153 -14.39 -16.45 -17.11
N SER A 154 -13.09 -16.47 -17.30
CA SER A 154 -12.13 -16.11 -16.26
C SER A 154 -11.81 -14.62 -16.31
N ASN A 155 -11.66 -13.95 -15.16
CA ASN A 155 -11.34 -12.52 -15.11
C ASN A 155 -9.96 -12.26 -15.73
N PRO A 156 -9.81 -11.27 -16.61
CA PRO A 156 -8.52 -10.93 -17.19
C PRO A 156 -7.42 -10.67 -16.15
N LEU A 157 -7.79 -10.22 -14.95
CA LEU A 157 -6.85 -9.99 -13.85
C LEU A 157 -6.53 -11.24 -13.03
N TYR A 158 -7.24 -12.36 -13.22
CA TYR A 158 -6.99 -13.59 -12.46
C TYR A 158 -5.54 -14.03 -12.61
N GLY A 159 -4.85 -14.24 -11.50
CA GLY A 159 -3.44 -14.64 -11.47
C GLY A 159 -2.45 -13.50 -11.72
N GLN A 160 -2.91 -12.28 -12.06
CA GLN A 160 -2.03 -11.13 -12.21
C GLN A 160 -1.65 -10.52 -10.85
N LYS A 161 -0.47 -9.89 -10.82
CA LYS A 161 -0.03 -9.14 -9.63
C LYS A 161 -0.81 -7.83 -9.50
N CYS A 162 -1.28 -7.54 -8.29
CA CYS A 162 -1.95 -6.30 -7.96
C CYS A 162 -0.97 -5.12 -7.97
N PHE A 163 0.01 -5.14 -7.06
CA PHE A 163 1.04 -4.11 -7.02
C PHE A 163 2.21 -4.45 -7.94
N GLY A 164 2.68 -3.45 -8.67
CA GLY A 164 3.74 -3.55 -9.66
C GLY A 164 3.25 -3.77 -11.09
N ASN A 165 2.08 -4.42 -11.29
CA ASN A 165 1.48 -4.58 -12.61
C ASN A 165 0.21 -3.73 -12.76
N TYR A 166 -0.75 -3.89 -11.85
CA TYR A 166 -2.05 -3.24 -11.96
C TYR A 166 -2.08 -1.89 -11.24
N LEU A 167 -1.50 -1.80 -10.05
CA LEU A 167 -1.36 -0.57 -9.27
C LEU A 167 0.11 -0.29 -8.96
N GLY A 168 0.45 1.00 -8.96
CA GLY A 168 1.72 1.51 -8.44
C GLY A 168 1.62 1.92 -6.96
N VAL A 169 2.76 2.35 -6.40
CA VAL A 169 2.85 2.82 -5.01
C VAL A 169 1.98 4.05 -4.76
N SER A 170 1.99 5.01 -5.69
CA SER A 170 1.18 6.23 -5.55
C SER A 170 -0.32 5.94 -5.60
N ASP A 171 -0.72 4.91 -6.36
CA ASP A 171 -2.13 4.57 -6.52
C ASP A 171 -2.76 4.12 -5.21
N ILE A 172 -2.06 3.34 -4.38
CA ILE A 172 -2.62 2.95 -3.08
C ILE A 172 -2.78 4.15 -2.15
N LEU A 173 -1.84 5.10 -2.15
CA LEU A 173 -1.94 6.30 -1.33
C LEU A 173 -3.12 7.17 -1.75
N GLU A 174 -3.29 7.40 -3.05
CA GLU A 174 -4.42 8.15 -3.60
C GLU A 174 -5.77 7.47 -3.36
N LEU A 175 -5.81 6.14 -3.48
CA LEU A 175 -7.02 5.36 -3.16
C LEU A 175 -7.41 5.54 -1.69
N LEU A 176 -6.46 5.48 -0.77
CA LEU A 176 -6.71 5.69 0.65
C LEU A 176 -7.19 7.12 0.94
N LEU A 177 -6.65 8.13 0.25
CA LEU A 177 -7.10 9.52 0.38
C LEU A 177 -8.55 9.68 -0.09
N ASP A 178 -8.91 9.07 -1.23
CA ASP A 178 -10.28 9.10 -1.75
C ASP A 178 -11.27 8.38 -0.82
N ILE A 179 -10.88 7.24 -0.23
CA ILE A 179 -11.67 6.51 0.79
C ILE A 179 -11.84 7.36 2.06
N GLU A 180 -10.77 8.01 2.53
CA GLU A 180 -10.84 8.90 3.70
C GLU A 180 -11.87 10.01 3.51
N GLN A 181 -11.94 10.61 2.32
CA GLN A 181 -12.92 11.64 2.01
C GLN A 181 -14.37 11.11 2.07
N ILE A 182 -14.61 9.87 1.66
CA ILE A 182 -15.93 9.26 1.75
C ILE A 182 -16.32 9.06 3.21
N ILE A 183 -15.42 8.51 4.02
CA ILE A 183 -15.65 8.29 5.46
C ILE A 183 -15.97 9.61 6.16
N VAL A 184 -15.23 10.68 5.86
CA VAL A 184 -15.51 12.02 6.43
C VAL A 184 -16.92 12.49 6.12
N ARG A 185 -17.39 12.29 4.89
CA ARG A 185 -18.75 12.67 4.47
C ARG A 185 -19.80 11.83 5.18
N GLN A 186 -19.60 10.52 5.32
CA GLN A 186 -20.52 9.63 6.05
C GLN A 186 -20.65 10.07 7.52
N LEU A 187 -19.53 10.27 8.22
CA LEU A 187 -19.51 10.73 9.60
C LEU A 187 -20.13 12.12 9.81
N ALA A 188 -20.00 13.01 8.83
CA ALA A 188 -20.62 14.34 8.88
C ALA A 188 -22.15 14.26 8.73
N SER A 189 -22.64 13.39 7.83
CA SER A 189 -24.10 13.21 7.63
C SER A 189 -24.77 12.53 8.84
N GLU A 190 -24.11 11.58 9.47
CA GLU A 190 -24.64 10.97 10.71
C GLU A 190 -24.82 12.00 11.82
N LYS A 191 -23.86 12.90 12.02
CA LYS A 191 -23.97 13.98 13.04
C LYS A 191 -25.09 14.96 12.78
N GLN A 192 -25.51 15.15 11.53
CA GLN A 192 -26.65 16.02 11.18
C GLN A 192 -28.01 15.36 11.46
N ASN A 193 -28.10 14.05 11.33
CA ASN A 193 -29.34 13.30 11.57
C ASN A 193 -29.69 13.10 13.07
N PHE A 194 -28.75 13.39 13.96
CA PHE A 194 -28.92 13.32 15.42
C PHE A 194 -29.20 14.70 16.07
N ARG A 195 -29.36 15.73 15.27
CA ARG A 195 -29.77 17.09 15.74
C ARG A 195 -31.19 17.42 15.33
#